data_916da20320743b272e2100da6e97ebec
#
_entry.id   916da20320743b272e2100da6e97ebec
#
_cell.length_a   1.000
_cell.length_b   1.000
_cell.length_c   1.000
_cell.angle_alpha   90.00
_cell.angle_beta   90.00
_cell.angle_gamma   90.00
#
_symmetry.space_group_name_H-M   'P 1'
#
loop_
_entity.id
_entity.type
_entity.pdbx_description
1 polymer ?
#
loop_
_entity_poly.entity_id
_entity_poly.type
_entity_poly.pdbx_seq_one_letter_code
_entity_poly.pdbx_strand_id
1 'polypeptide(L)'
;MPKENEQQDKYLFALSAIDIPKVEEGKRRTFAGTAYTGGRVDGHWYWGRTGVVFDLEGIEIATPTPLLEEHFSANRIGVVKQVSTTAGIDVSGHFLKNPKALEIIQDSDDEFPFQMSMFIDPGSIEEVLQGQTVNVNGQSFTGPIAIFRNNRIREFTICSTGADRNTSIKAFSGKPNTIQQEDTNVTELEQAKAAQKQAETERDNALAELKQFKATKRTEDIAALQTELNTAFSAEDMKTY
;
A
#
# COMPACT_ATOMS: atom_id res chain seq x y z
N MET A 1 7.13 -29.21 -28.28
CA MET A 1 8.01 -28.21 -27.69
C MET A 1 7.18 -27.17 -27.04
N PRO A 2 7.05 -27.12 -25.71
CA PRO A 2 6.30 -26.07 -25.00
C PRO A 2 7.11 -24.79 -24.95
N LYS A 3 6.45 -23.64 -25.11
CA LYS A 3 7.03 -22.31 -25.07
C LYS A 3 7.39 -21.94 -23.62
N GLU A 4 8.68 -22.02 -23.30
CA GLU A 4 9.28 -21.32 -22.17
C GLU A 4 9.42 -19.85 -22.57
N ASN A 5 8.53 -18.96 -22.15
CA ASN A 5 8.82 -17.51 -22.07
C ASN A 5 7.66 -16.65 -21.52
N GLU A 6 6.69 -17.19 -20.76
CA GLU A 6 5.63 -16.35 -20.20
C GLU A 6 5.68 -16.16 -18.67
N GLN A 7 6.72 -16.64 -18.01
CA GLN A 7 6.81 -16.58 -16.54
C GLN A 7 7.89 -15.63 -15.99
N GLN A 8 8.73 -15.05 -16.85
CA GLN A 8 9.80 -14.12 -16.42
C GLN A 8 9.38 -12.66 -16.34
N ASP A 9 8.28 -12.25 -16.95
CA ASP A 9 7.86 -10.84 -16.98
C ASP A 9 7.04 -10.38 -15.74
N LYS A 10 6.76 -11.28 -14.82
CA LYS A 10 5.98 -10.93 -13.59
C LYS A 10 6.79 -10.26 -12.48
N TYR A 11 8.09 -10.14 -12.63
CA TYR A 11 9.00 -9.55 -11.63
C TYR A 11 9.74 -8.31 -12.14
N LEU A 12 9.41 -7.83 -13.32
CA LEU A 12 9.87 -6.53 -13.80
C LEU A 12 9.03 -5.44 -13.15
N PHE A 13 9.41 -5.02 -11.95
CA PHE A 13 9.00 -3.73 -11.44
C PHE A 13 9.59 -2.68 -12.39
N ALA A 14 8.73 -1.89 -13.01
CA ALA A 14 9.14 -0.77 -13.83
C ALA A 14 9.98 0.17 -12.95
N LEU A 15 11.30 0.14 -13.15
CA LEU A 15 12.22 1.16 -12.68
C LEU A 15 11.90 2.41 -13.49
N SER A 16 11.01 3.25 -13.01
CA SER A 16 10.82 4.59 -13.54
C SER A 16 12.18 5.28 -13.48
N ALA A 17 12.68 5.71 -14.62
CA ALA A 17 13.91 6.47 -14.71
C ALA A 17 13.71 7.76 -13.92
N ILE A 18 14.28 7.81 -12.70
CA ILE A 18 14.30 9.01 -11.88
C ILE A 18 15.29 9.95 -12.53
N ASP A 19 14.81 11.10 -13.02
CA ASP A 19 15.64 12.18 -13.52
C ASP A 19 16.50 12.71 -12.35
N ILE A 20 17.80 12.35 -12.35
CA ILE A 20 18.75 12.78 -11.32
C ILE A 20 19.21 14.18 -11.68
N PRO A 21 18.78 15.24 -10.94
CA PRO A 21 19.24 16.60 -11.21
C PRO A 21 20.75 16.67 -11.04
N LYS A 22 21.43 17.34 -11.98
CA LYS A 22 22.88 17.57 -11.92
C LYS A 22 23.28 18.21 -10.59
N VAL A 23 24.42 17.75 -10.03
CA VAL A 23 24.99 18.26 -8.78
C VAL A 23 25.19 19.77 -8.88
N GLU A 24 24.49 20.56 -8.07
CA GLU A 24 24.81 21.96 -7.87
C GLU A 24 25.88 22.08 -6.77
N GLU A 25 27.02 22.63 -7.13
CA GLU A 25 28.15 22.81 -6.23
C GLU A 25 27.74 23.60 -4.97
N GLY A 26 27.99 23.04 -3.78
CA GLY A 26 27.68 23.67 -2.50
C GLY A 26 26.33 23.31 -1.86
N LYS A 27 25.40 22.71 -2.58
CA LYS A 27 24.11 22.23 -1.98
C LYS A 27 24.32 20.93 -1.19
N ARG A 28 23.47 20.76 -0.15
CA ARG A 28 23.44 19.49 0.59
C ARG A 28 22.86 18.41 -0.29
N ARG A 29 23.49 17.25 -0.29
CA ARG A 29 22.92 16.05 -0.89
C ARG A 29 21.71 15.61 -0.08
N THR A 30 20.66 15.22 -0.77
CA THR A 30 19.43 14.73 -0.18
C THR A 30 19.27 13.24 -0.48
N PHE A 31 18.37 12.59 0.21
CA PHE A 31 17.99 11.20 -0.05
C PHE A 31 16.49 11.05 0.05
N ALA A 32 15.99 10.01 -0.60
CA ALA A 32 14.68 9.43 -0.38
C ALA A 32 14.79 7.91 -0.46
N GLY A 33 13.97 7.22 0.30
CA GLY A 33 13.96 5.76 0.31
C GLY A 33 12.79 5.19 1.09
N THR A 34 12.58 3.90 0.90
CA THR A 34 11.59 3.09 1.62
C THR A 34 12.29 2.27 2.69
N ALA A 35 11.97 2.51 3.95
CA ALA A 35 12.55 1.80 5.10
C ALA A 35 11.76 0.55 5.49
N TYR A 36 10.48 0.46 5.09
CA TYR A 36 9.61 -0.68 5.32
C TYR A 36 8.48 -0.69 4.30
N THR A 37 8.19 -1.85 3.74
CA THR A 37 7.19 -2.00 2.66
C THR A 37 5.78 -2.31 3.17
N GLY A 38 5.56 -2.37 4.49
CA GLY A 38 4.27 -2.70 5.10
C GLY A 38 3.97 -4.19 5.20
N GLY A 39 4.81 -5.04 4.61
CA GLY A 39 4.62 -6.48 4.52
C GLY A 39 5.36 -7.27 5.59
N ARG A 40 5.42 -8.59 5.39
CA ARG A 40 6.15 -9.53 6.25
C ARG A 40 7.66 -9.39 6.03
N VAL A 41 8.40 -9.31 7.12
CA VAL A 41 9.87 -9.27 7.17
C VAL A 41 10.38 -10.62 7.67
N ASP A 42 11.06 -11.35 6.80
CA ASP A 42 11.62 -12.68 7.12
C ASP A 42 13.09 -12.62 7.57
N GLY A 43 13.76 -11.48 7.35
CA GLY A 43 15.16 -11.27 7.71
C GLY A 43 15.42 -10.77 9.12
N HIS A 44 14.39 -10.63 9.96
CA HIS A 44 14.55 -10.12 11.32
C HIS A 44 15.41 -11.09 12.16
N TRP A 45 16.45 -10.57 12.81
CA TRP A 45 17.46 -11.37 13.51
C TRP A 45 16.90 -12.32 14.59
N TYR A 46 15.79 -11.95 15.24
CA TYR A 46 15.13 -12.74 16.27
C TYR A 46 13.93 -13.53 15.72
N TRP A 47 13.09 -12.88 14.91
CA TRP A 47 11.84 -13.43 14.38
C TRP A 47 11.94 -14.03 12.99
N GLY A 48 13.16 -14.17 12.44
CA GLY A 48 13.38 -14.62 11.07
C GLY A 48 12.81 -15.99 10.72
N ARG A 49 12.56 -16.84 11.71
CA ARG A 49 11.94 -18.17 11.46
C ARG A 49 10.44 -18.10 11.27
N THR A 50 9.76 -17.17 11.95
CA THR A 50 8.31 -16.98 11.91
C THR A 50 7.93 -15.77 11.10
N GLY A 51 8.86 -14.85 10.89
CA GLY A 51 8.62 -13.54 10.31
C GLY A 51 8.01 -12.54 11.29
N VAL A 52 8.06 -11.27 10.94
CA VAL A 52 7.46 -10.18 11.71
C VAL A 52 6.76 -9.21 10.76
N VAL A 53 5.65 -8.63 11.21
CA VAL A 53 5.00 -7.48 10.58
C VAL A 53 5.00 -6.32 11.58
N PHE A 54 5.41 -5.15 11.14
CA PHE A 54 5.35 -3.93 11.94
C PHE A 54 4.02 -3.23 11.62
N ASP A 55 3.15 -3.15 12.61
CA ASP A 55 1.88 -2.44 12.48
C ASP A 55 2.16 -0.94 12.36
N LEU A 56 1.61 -0.31 11.34
CA LEU A 56 1.73 1.13 11.10
C LEU A 56 0.71 1.95 11.89
N GLU A 57 -0.34 1.31 12.40
CA GLU A 57 -1.31 1.96 13.26
C GLU A 57 -0.68 2.32 14.62
N GLY A 58 -0.79 3.58 15.01
CA GLY A 58 -0.23 4.07 16.27
C GLY A 58 1.31 4.16 16.28
N ILE A 59 1.96 4.10 15.11
CA ILE A 59 3.42 4.22 15.03
C ILE A 59 3.87 5.64 15.42
N GLU A 60 4.88 5.74 16.26
CA GLU A 60 5.49 6.99 16.70
C GLU A 60 6.85 7.20 16.03
N ILE A 61 6.98 8.27 15.26
CA ILE A 61 8.23 8.65 14.59
C ILE A 61 8.50 10.14 14.85
N ALA A 62 9.48 10.42 15.68
CA ALA A 62 9.89 11.80 15.94
C ALA A 62 10.70 12.34 14.73
N THR A 63 10.31 13.50 14.20
CA THR A 63 11.10 14.19 13.17
C THR A 63 11.66 15.49 13.74
N PRO A 64 12.97 15.80 13.51
CA PRO A 64 13.95 15.04 12.72
C PRO A 64 14.44 13.76 13.41
N THR A 65 14.65 12.69 12.63
CA THR A 65 15.18 11.41 13.09
C THR A 65 16.59 11.19 12.56
N PRO A 66 17.52 10.59 13.33
CA PRO A 66 18.85 10.24 12.84
C PRO A 66 18.80 9.27 11.66
N LEU A 67 19.68 9.48 10.66
CA LEU A 67 20.03 8.48 9.67
C LEU A 67 21.44 7.99 9.97
N LEU A 68 21.56 6.69 10.19
CA LEU A 68 22.80 6.00 10.53
C LEU A 68 23.27 5.12 9.38
N GLU A 69 24.47 4.55 9.51
CA GLU A 69 24.97 3.46 8.71
C GLU A 69 25.04 2.20 9.61
N GLU A 70 24.51 1.08 9.09
CA GLU A 70 24.55 -0.26 9.70
C GLU A 70 24.13 -0.27 11.19
N HIS A 71 23.12 0.54 11.56
CA HIS A 71 22.64 0.70 12.96
C HIS A 71 23.70 1.18 13.97
N PHE A 72 24.81 1.72 13.49
CA PHE A 72 25.90 2.10 14.35
C PHE A 72 25.80 3.58 14.75
N SER A 73 25.51 3.86 16.01
CA SER A 73 25.24 5.23 16.49
C SER A 73 26.41 6.21 16.33
N ALA A 74 27.65 5.72 16.17
CA ALA A 74 28.81 6.54 15.84
C ALA A 74 28.80 6.97 14.35
N ASN A 75 28.18 6.21 13.47
CA ASN A 75 28.16 6.42 12.03
C ASN A 75 26.92 7.25 11.63
N ARG A 76 26.91 8.50 12.02
CA ARG A 76 25.83 9.46 11.69
C ARG A 76 26.05 10.00 10.29
N ILE A 77 25.17 9.66 9.36
CA ILE A 77 25.35 10.02 7.95
C ILE A 77 24.30 10.99 7.45
N GLY A 78 23.17 11.16 8.14
CA GLY A 78 22.11 12.03 7.67
C GLY A 78 21.05 12.34 8.72
N VAL A 79 20.03 13.05 8.26
CA VAL A 79 18.85 13.43 9.05
C VAL A 79 17.61 13.22 8.21
N VAL A 80 16.70 12.40 8.68
CA VAL A 80 15.35 12.24 8.13
C VAL A 80 14.51 13.44 8.53
N LYS A 81 13.84 14.06 7.57
CA LYS A 81 13.02 15.27 7.76
C LYS A 81 11.54 15.02 7.51
N GLN A 82 11.23 14.07 6.64
CA GLN A 82 9.86 13.73 6.28
C GLN A 82 9.70 12.22 6.33
N VAL A 83 8.55 11.79 6.78
CA VAL A 83 8.15 10.38 6.85
C VAL A 83 6.71 10.27 6.37
N SER A 84 6.42 9.28 5.55
CA SER A 84 5.08 8.85 5.16
C SER A 84 4.86 7.42 5.63
N THR A 85 3.67 7.13 6.17
CA THR A 85 3.31 5.79 6.70
C THR A 85 2.04 5.25 6.05
N THR A 86 1.75 5.62 4.80
CA THR A 86 0.48 5.28 4.13
C THR A 86 0.35 3.79 3.82
N ALA A 87 1.36 3.18 3.23
CA ALA A 87 1.35 1.76 2.86
C ALA A 87 2.58 1.01 3.38
N GLY A 88 3.60 1.74 3.77
CA GLY A 88 4.88 1.33 4.31
C GLY A 88 5.48 2.52 5.05
N ILE A 89 6.79 2.57 5.17
CA ILE A 89 7.51 3.71 5.75
C ILE A 89 8.47 4.26 4.71
N ASP A 90 8.08 5.39 4.10
CA ASP A 90 8.92 6.14 3.19
C ASP A 90 9.52 7.34 3.91
N VAL A 91 10.78 7.61 3.64
CA VAL A 91 11.53 8.66 4.31
C VAL A 91 12.29 9.52 3.33
N SER A 92 12.44 10.80 3.68
CA SER A 92 13.34 11.69 2.95
C SER A 92 14.07 12.66 3.90
N GLY A 93 15.21 13.16 3.44
CA GLY A 93 16.03 14.04 4.24
C GLY A 93 17.28 14.51 3.53
N HIS A 94 18.32 14.78 4.31
CA HIS A 94 19.61 15.21 3.77
C HIS A 94 20.77 14.51 4.47
N PHE A 95 21.83 14.29 3.71
CA PHE A 95 23.10 13.78 4.23
C PHE A 95 23.86 14.86 5.03
N LEU A 96 24.65 14.43 5.99
CA LEU A 96 25.66 15.25 6.65
C LEU A 96 26.85 15.49 5.70
N LYS A 97 27.79 16.36 6.13
CA LYS A 97 29.01 16.68 5.37
C LYS A 97 30.24 15.99 5.98
N ASN A 98 30.07 14.95 6.79
CA ASN A 98 31.16 14.21 7.39
C ASN A 98 31.70 13.15 6.40
N PRO A 99 32.93 12.61 6.62
CA PRO A 99 33.56 11.65 5.71
C PRO A 99 32.69 10.42 5.45
N LYS A 100 32.00 9.92 6.47
CA LYS A 100 31.15 8.72 6.35
C LYS A 100 29.95 8.94 5.45
N ALA A 101 29.29 10.09 5.56
CA ALA A 101 28.20 10.46 4.67
C ALA A 101 28.67 10.65 3.23
N LEU A 102 29.89 11.19 3.03
CA LEU A 102 30.47 11.34 1.69
C LEU A 102 30.79 10.01 1.03
N GLU A 103 31.26 9.02 1.79
CA GLU A 103 31.48 7.64 1.33
C GLU A 103 30.18 7.03 0.83
N ILE A 104 29.11 7.05 1.63
CA ILE A 104 27.78 6.55 1.24
C ILE A 104 27.22 7.26 -0.01
N ILE A 105 27.44 8.58 -0.10
CA ILE A 105 27.02 9.35 -1.28
C ILE A 105 27.78 8.88 -2.53
N GLN A 106 29.09 8.68 -2.42
CA GLN A 106 29.91 8.23 -3.52
C GLN A 106 29.51 6.84 -3.97
N ASP A 107 29.35 5.90 -3.05
CA ASP A 107 28.90 4.54 -3.35
C ASP A 107 27.49 4.55 -3.99
N SER A 108 26.61 5.43 -3.54
CA SER A 108 25.28 5.60 -4.15
C SER A 108 25.37 6.18 -5.57
N ASP A 109 26.32 7.10 -5.84
CA ASP A 109 26.59 7.64 -7.17
C ASP A 109 27.19 6.56 -8.10
N ASP A 110 27.93 5.61 -7.53
CA ASP A 110 28.47 4.42 -8.20
C ASP A 110 27.44 3.26 -8.27
N GLU A 111 26.15 3.57 -7.99
CA GLU A 111 25.01 2.65 -8.09
C GLU A 111 25.05 1.48 -7.11
N PHE A 112 25.76 1.62 -5.97
CA PHE A 112 25.71 0.58 -4.95
C PHE A 112 24.25 0.38 -4.46
N PRO A 113 23.73 -0.87 -4.41
CA PRO A 113 22.34 -1.15 -4.14
C PRO A 113 22.01 -1.12 -2.63
N PHE A 114 22.17 0.04 -2.01
CA PHE A 114 21.84 0.22 -0.61
C PHE A 114 20.38 -0.11 -0.31
N GLN A 115 20.17 -0.71 0.82
CA GLN A 115 18.87 -0.93 1.43
C GLN A 115 18.68 -0.04 2.66
N MET A 116 17.46 0.05 3.12
CA MET A 116 17.14 0.72 4.37
C MET A 116 16.66 -0.27 5.43
N SER A 117 16.91 0.09 6.66
CA SER A 117 16.36 -0.55 7.84
C SER A 117 16.01 0.52 8.88
N MET A 118 15.48 0.11 10.01
CA MET A 118 15.09 1.00 11.10
C MET A 118 15.26 0.28 12.44
N PHE A 119 15.54 1.03 13.49
CA PHE A 119 15.44 0.51 14.85
C PHE A 119 14.03 0.78 15.38
N ILE A 120 13.36 -0.31 15.74
CA ILE A 120 11.97 -0.31 16.16
C ILE A 120 11.86 -0.83 17.61
N ASP A 121 11.19 -0.05 18.45
CA ASP A 121 10.78 -0.44 19.79
C ASP A 121 9.28 -0.74 19.77
N PRO A 122 8.84 -2.00 19.87
CA PRO A 122 7.42 -2.32 19.94
C PRO A 122 6.85 -1.99 21.31
N GLY A 123 5.69 -1.36 21.37
CA GLY A 123 4.93 -1.21 22.61
C GLY A 123 4.33 -2.53 23.08
N SER A 124 4.00 -3.43 22.13
CA SER A 124 3.58 -4.81 22.40
C SER A 124 3.88 -5.71 21.23
N ILE A 125 3.98 -7.02 21.49
CA ILE A 125 4.19 -8.06 20.49
C ILE A 125 3.02 -9.05 20.58
N GLU A 126 2.31 -9.23 19.47
CA GLU A 126 1.25 -10.23 19.33
C GLU A 126 1.79 -11.41 18.50
N GLU A 127 1.75 -12.61 19.07
CA GLU A 127 2.09 -13.84 18.35
C GLU A 127 0.83 -14.43 17.73
N VAL A 128 0.80 -14.51 16.40
CA VAL A 128 -0.26 -15.18 15.64
C VAL A 128 0.14 -16.62 15.44
N LEU A 129 -0.62 -17.53 16.02
CA LEU A 129 -0.30 -18.97 16.00
C LEU A 129 -0.56 -19.56 14.60
N GLN A 130 0.04 -20.72 14.35
CA GLN A 130 -0.15 -21.46 13.10
C GLN A 130 -1.64 -21.66 12.78
N GLY A 131 -2.03 -21.28 11.56
CA GLY A 131 -3.40 -21.39 11.06
C GLY A 131 -4.34 -20.26 11.48
N GLN A 132 -3.91 -19.36 12.35
CA GLN A 132 -4.64 -18.13 12.64
C GLN A 132 -4.30 -17.05 11.61
N THR A 133 -5.25 -16.14 11.36
CA THR A 133 -5.09 -15.05 10.40
C THR A 133 -5.36 -13.71 11.09
N VAL A 134 -4.55 -12.71 10.76
CA VAL A 134 -4.68 -11.33 11.25
C VAL A 134 -4.59 -10.35 10.07
N ASN A 135 -5.29 -9.24 10.15
CA ASN A 135 -5.20 -8.13 9.18
C ASN A 135 -4.37 -7.00 9.78
N VAL A 136 -3.29 -6.61 9.10
CA VAL A 136 -2.38 -5.52 9.49
C VAL A 136 -1.97 -4.77 8.24
N ASN A 137 -1.87 -3.45 8.29
CA ASN A 137 -1.46 -2.59 7.16
C ASN A 137 -2.29 -2.82 5.88
N GLY A 138 -3.58 -3.17 6.03
CA GLY A 138 -4.46 -3.49 4.91
C GLY A 138 -4.21 -4.84 4.23
N GLN A 139 -3.33 -5.68 4.78
CA GLN A 139 -2.97 -7.00 4.28
C GLN A 139 -3.36 -8.09 5.28
N SER A 140 -3.60 -9.30 4.78
CA SER A 140 -3.94 -10.48 5.59
C SER A 140 -2.72 -11.38 5.75
N PHE A 141 -2.37 -11.71 6.99
CA PHE A 141 -1.23 -12.56 7.32
C PHE A 141 -1.69 -13.80 8.07
N THR A 142 -1.17 -14.96 7.68
CA THR A 142 -1.43 -16.23 8.37
C THR A 142 -0.20 -16.65 9.17
N GLY A 143 -0.41 -17.00 10.44
CA GLY A 143 0.64 -17.45 11.34
C GLY A 143 1.27 -18.81 10.97
N PRO A 144 2.46 -19.10 11.51
CA PRO A 144 3.06 -18.38 12.65
C PRO A 144 3.77 -17.09 12.22
N ILE A 145 3.48 -15.99 12.91
CA ILE A 145 4.08 -14.68 12.67
C ILE A 145 3.98 -13.80 13.93
N ALA A 146 4.92 -12.88 14.13
CA ALA A 146 4.84 -11.87 15.16
C ALA A 146 4.34 -10.54 14.60
N ILE A 147 3.45 -9.87 15.30
CA ILE A 147 2.99 -8.52 14.97
C ILE A 147 3.50 -7.57 16.04
N PHE A 148 4.30 -6.59 15.64
CA PHE A 148 4.74 -5.52 16.51
C PHE A 148 3.74 -4.38 16.45
N ARG A 149 3.21 -3.98 17.61
CA ARG A 149 2.18 -2.94 17.71
C ARG A 149 2.64 -1.75 18.55
N ASN A 150 2.04 -0.58 18.28
CA ASN A 150 2.36 0.67 18.96
C ASN A 150 3.87 0.94 18.94
N ASN A 151 4.40 0.86 17.73
CA ASN A 151 5.82 0.90 17.47
C ASN A 151 6.37 2.31 17.64
N ARG A 152 7.60 2.42 18.16
CA ARG A 152 8.38 3.65 18.16
C ARG A 152 9.64 3.46 17.35
N ILE A 153 9.87 4.32 16.36
CA ILE A 153 11.10 4.33 15.56
C ILE A 153 12.10 5.29 16.19
N ARG A 154 13.30 4.79 16.47
CA ARG A 154 14.37 5.59 17.08
C ARG A 154 15.35 6.15 16.07
N GLU A 155 15.59 5.42 14.99
CA GLU A 155 16.50 5.80 13.92
C GLU A 155 16.17 5.06 12.64
N PHE A 156 16.62 5.61 11.53
CA PHE A 156 16.70 4.92 10.26
C PHE A 156 18.15 4.64 9.92
N THR A 157 18.40 3.61 9.15
CA THR A 157 19.76 3.26 8.76
C THR A 157 19.85 2.90 7.28
N ILE A 158 20.99 3.23 6.67
CA ILE A 158 21.40 2.71 5.39
C ILE A 158 22.27 1.48 5.68
N CYS A 159 22.00 0.40 4.99
CA CYS A 159 22.75 -0.84 5.14
C CYS A 159 22.96 -1.50 3.77
N SER A 160 24.00 -2.33 3.73
CA SER A 160 24.32 -3.15 2.55
C SER A 160 23.25 -4.23 2.33
N THR A 161 22.62 -4.71 3.42
CA THR A 161 21.53 -5.69 3.38
C THR A 161 20.50 -5.39 4.46
N GLY A 162 19.30 -4.99 4.07
CA GLY A 162 18.19 -4.74 4.99
C GLY A 162 17.45 -6.01 5.39
N ALA A 163 16.76 -5.96 6.54
CA ALA A 163 15.89 -7.06 7.00
C ALA A 163 14.66 -7.22 6.09
N ASP A 164 14.10 -6.14 5.60
CA ASP A 164 13.12 -6.14 4.51
C ASP A 164 13.86 -5.97 3.18
N ARG A 165 13.90 -7.02 2.39
CA ARG A 165 14.65 -7.08 1.12
C ARG A 165 14.11 -6.17 0.02
N ASN A 166 12.91 -5.62 0.21
CA ASN A 166 12.25 -4.75 -0.75
C ASN A 166 12.48 -3.26 -0.44
N THR A 167 13.33 -2.95 0.53
CA THR A 167 13.69 -1.57 0.86
C THR A 167 14.75 -1.02 -0.10
N SER A 168 14.78 0.29 -0.25
CA SER A 168 15.76 0.97 -1.08
C SER A 168 16.00 2.40 -0.60
N ILE A 169 17.15 2.96 -0.96
CA ILE A 169 17.47 4.38 -0.75
C ILE A 169 18.33 4.89 -1.88
N LYS A 170 18.12 6.15 -2.27
CA LYS A 170 18.94 6.85 -3.26
C LYS A 170 19.33 8.24 -2.77
N ALA A 171 20.55 8.65 -3.07
CA ALA A 171 21.04 9.99 -2.86
C ALA A 171 20.70 10.89 -4.06
N PHE A 172 20.31 12.13 -3.80
CA PHE A 172 19.95 13.11 -4.81
C PHE A 172 20.77 14.39 -4.67
N SER A 173 20.97 15.10 -5.78
CA SER A 173 21.52 16.45 -5.82
C SER A 173 20.38 17.46 -5.89
N GLY A 174 20.30 18.37 -4.91
CA GLY A 174 19.23 19.36 -4.84
C GLY A 174 18.18 19.12 -3.75
N LYS A 175 17.05 19.83 -3.82
CA LYS A 175 15.91 19.51 -2.94
C LYS A 175 15.46 18.09 -3.28
N PRO A 176 15.13 17.25 -2.25
CA PRO A 176 14.39 16.04 -2.58
C PRO A 176 13.18 16.51 -3.39
N ASN A 177 12.97 15.95 -4.55
CA ASN A 177 11.63 15.96 -5.06
C ASN A 177 10.81 15.46 -3.88
N THR A 178 9.93 16.32 -3.36
CA THR A 178 8.86 15.87 -2.47
C THR A 178 8.48 14.54 -3.05
N ILE A 179 8.45 13.48 -2.23
CA ILE A 179 7.95 12.19 -2.69
C ILE A 179 6.70 12.56 -3.46
N GLN A 180 6.86 12.76 -4.77
CA GLN A 180 5.72 12.71 -5.64
C GLN A 180 5.37 11.24 -5.52
N GLN A 181 4.43 10.94 -4.60
CA GLN A 181 3.50 9.89 -4.94
C GLN A 181 3.22 10.18 -6.40
N GLU A 182 3.85 9.38 -7.27
CA GLU A 182 3.48 9.44 -8.68
C GLU A 182 1.96 9.39 -8.66
N ASP A 183 1.34 10.29 -9.39
CA ASP A 183 -0.10 10.44 -9.56
C ASP A 183 -0.81 9.16 -10.03
N THR A 184 -0.12 8.04 -10.15
CA THR A 184 -0.68 6.71 -10.34
C THR A 184 -1.69 6.36 -9.24
N ASN A 185 -1.41 6.66 -7.96
CA ASN A 185 -2.39 6.42 -6.90
C ASN A 185 -3.55 7.42 -6.92
N VAL A 186 -3.31 8.67 -7.36
CA VAL A 186 -4.40 9.63 -7.56
C VAL A 186 -5.22 9.22 -8.78
N THR A 187 -4.57 8.79 -9.87
CA THR A 187 -5.25 8.29 -11.07
C THR A 187 -6.00 6.99 -10.81
N GLU A 188 -5.42 6.04 -10.06
CA GLU A 188 -6.10 4.80 -9.67
C GLU A 188 -7.25 5.06 -8.68
N LEU A 189 -7.06 5.94 -7.71
CA LEU A 189 -8.12 6.35 -6.78
C LEU A 189 -9.23 7.12 -7.49
N GLU A 190 -8.91 8.00 -8.43
CA GLU A 190 -9.89 8.70 -9.25
C GLU A 190 -10.59 7.74 -10.20
N GLN A 191 -9.89 6.80 -10.83
CA GLN A 191 -10.47 5.74 -11.64
C GLN A 191 -11.35 4.81 -10.81
N ALA A 192 -10.93 4.42 -9.62
CA ALA A 192 -11.74 3.61 -8.71
C ALA A 192 -13.00 4.35 -8.24
N LYS A 193 -12.90 5.64 -7.91
CA LYS A 193 -14.06 6.48 -7.58
C LYS A 193 -14.99 6.68 -8.77
N ALA A 194 -14.45 6.85 -9.97
CA ALA A 194 -15.23 6.95 -11.19
C ALA A 194 -15.96 5.63 -11.50
N ALA A 195 -15.27 4.49 -11.38
CA ALA A 195 -15.86 3.16 -11.53
C ALA A 195 -16.93 2.88 -10.46
N GLN A 196 -16.69 3.25 -9.21
CA GLN A 196 -17.70 3.14 -8.16
C GLN A 196 -18.94 3.97 -8.46
N LYS A 197 -18.77 5.23 -8.87
CA LYS A 197 -19.89 6.11 -9.26
C LYS A 197 -20.65 5.58 -10.44
N GLN A 198 -19.95 4.99 -11.43
CA GLN A 198 -20.58 4.35 -12.57
C GLN A 198 -21.41 3.13 -12.14
N ALA A 199 -20.85 2.25 -11.31
CA ALA A 199 -21.54 1.08 -10.78
C ALA A 199 -22.77 1.47 -9.92
N GLU A 200 -22.68 2.54 -9.14
CA GLU A 200 -23.83 3.09 -8.39
C GLU A 200 -24.92 3.58 -9.33
N THR A 201 -24.56 4.27 -10.42
CA THR A 201 -25.51 4.74 -11.44
C THR A 201 -26.18 3.58 -12.16
N GLU A 202 -25.42 2.57 -12.56
CA GLU A 202 -25.94 1.33 -13.19
C GLU A 202 -26.90 0.57 -12.27
N ARG A 203 -26.54 0.45 -10.99
CA ARG A 203 -27.40 -0.14 -9.96
C ARG A 203 -28.72 0.61 -9.81
N ASP A 204 -28.66 1.93 -9.73
CA ASP A 204 -29.85 2.75 -9.55
C ASP A 204 -30.77 2.72 -10.77
N ASN A 205 -30.19 2.68 -11.98
CA ASN A 205 -30.93 2.47 -13.21
C ASN A 205 -31.61 1.10 -13.25
N ALA A 206 -30.89 0.02 -12.92
CA ALA A 206 -31.44 -1.33 -12.86
C ALA A 206 -32.55 -1.45 -11.82
N LEU A 207 -32.42 -0.79 -10.67
CA LEU A 207 -33.49 -0.74 -9.66
C LEU A 207 -34.72 0.01 -10.16
N ALA A 208 -34.55 1.09 -10.90
CA ALA A 208 -35.65 1.83 -11.51
C ALA A 208 -36.39 0.98 -12.57
N GLU A 209 -35.65 0.30 -13.45
CA GLU A 209 -36.20 -0.62 -14.45
C GLU A 209 -36.95 -1.80 -13.79
N LEU A 210 -36.37 -2.40 -12.76
CA LEU A 210 -37.01 -3.47 -12.00
C LEU A 210 -38.33 -2.99 -11.34
N LYS A 211 -38.35 -1.79 -10.82
CA LYS A 211 -39.54 -1.19 -10.21
C LYS A 211 -40.62 -0.96 -11.27
N GLN A 212 -40.23 -0.49 -12.43
CA GLN A 212 -41.13 -0.25 -13.57
C GLN A 212 -41.68 -1.57 -14.12
N PHE A 213 -40.81 -2.57 -14.29
CA PHE A 213 -41.20 -3.94 -14.71
C PHE A 213 -42.21 -4.56 -13.73
N LYS A 214 -41.94 -4.49 -12.43
CA LYS A 214 -42.87 -5.00 -11.40
C LYS A 214 -44.22 -4.29 -11.41
N ALA A 215 -44.23 -2.97 -11.65
CA ALA A 215 -45.45 -2.20 -11.76
C ALA A 215 -46.26 -2.62 -13.00
N THR A 216 -45.60 -2.74 -14.18
CA THR A 216 -46.26 -3.20 -15.40
C THR A 216 -46.81 -4.62 -15.26
N LYS A 217 -45.99 -5.53 -14.73
CA LYS A 217 -46.42 -6.93 -14.50
C LYS A 217 -47.60 -7.01 -13.56
N ARG A 218 -47.61 -6.25 -12.47
CA ARG A 218 -48.77 -6.18 -11.55
C ARG A 218 -50.03 -5.67 -12.24
N THR A 219 -49.92 -4.72 -13.15
CA THR A 219 -51.05 -4.19 -13.93
C THR A 219 -51.58 -5.25 -14.89
N GLU A 220 -50.69 -5.97 -15.57
CA GLU A 220 -51.04 -7.11 -16.47
C GLU A 220 -51.73 -8.26 -15.71
N ASP A 221 -51.17 -8.64 -14.53
CA ASP A 221 -51.73 -9.70 -13.69
C ASP A 221 -53.15 -9.31 -13.17
N ILE A 222 -53.36 -8.05 -12.79
CA ILE A 222 -54.69 -7.52 -12.38
C ILE A 222 -55.67 -7.56 -13.57
N ALA A 223 -55.23 -7.14 -14.77
CA ALA A 223 -56.07 -7.16 -15.97
C ALA A 223 -56.45 -8.61 -16.36
N ALA A 224 -55.50 -9.54 -16.27
CA ALA A 224 -55.75 -10.98 -16.47
C ALA A 224 -56.79 -11.55 -15.50
N LEU A 225 -56.61 -11.26 -14.21
CA LEU A 225 -57.59 -11.68 -13.16
C LEU A 225 -58.96 -11.03 -13.37
N GLN A 226 -59.04 -9.78 -13.76
CA GLN A 226 -60.33 -9.14 -14.11
C GLN A 226 -61.01 -9.82 -15.28
N THR A 227 -60.23 -10.21 -16.31
CA THR A 227 -60.76 -10.95 -17.46
C THR A 227 -61.27 -12.34 -17.07
N GLU A 228 -60.52 -13.09 -16.26
CA GLU A 228 -60.96 -14.39 -15.72
C GLU A 228 -62.23 -14.27 -14.88
N LEU A 229 -62.31 -13.27 -14.00
CA LEU A 229 -63.50 -13.01 -13.20
C LEU A 229 -64.71 -12.64 -14.07
N ASN A 230 -64.52 -11.80 -15.08
CA ASN A 230 -65.62 -11.43 -16.01
C ASN A 230 -66.08 -12.60 -16.87
N THR A 231 -65.20 -13.54 -17.22
CA THR A 231 -65.55 -14.76 -17.92
C THR A 231 -66.20 -15.80 -17.03
N ALA A 232 -65.79 -15.87 -15.73
CA ALA A 232 -66.38 -16.76 -14.72
C ALA A 232 -67.80 -16.36 -14.29
N PHE A 233 -68.14 -15.08 -14.40
CA PHE A 233 -69.46 -14.50 -14.11
C PHE A 233 -70.12 -14.03 -15.42
N SER A 234 -70.38 -14.96 -16.33
CA SER A 234 -71.13 -14.62 -17.55
C SER A 234 -72.59 -14.26 -17.18
N ALA A 235 -73.22 -13.42 -17.98
CA ALA A 235 -74.60 -12.96 -17.73
C ALA A 235 -75.64 -14.09 -17.72
N GLU A 236 -75.23 -15.31 -18.10
CA GLU A 236 -76.01 -16.54 -18.07
C GLU A 236 -76.04 -17.16 -16.67
N ASP A 237 -74.88 -17.10 -15.94
CA ASP A 237 -74.79 -17.61 -14.59
C ASP A 237 -75.58 -16.76 -13.58
N MET A 238 -75.79 -15.47 -13.88
CA MET A 238 -76.56 -14.55 -13.04
C MET A 238 -78.08 -14.67 -13.15
N LYS A 239 -78.58 -15.49 -14.10
CA LYS A 239 -80.00 -15.77 -14.29
C LYS A 239 -80.52 -16.95 -13.51
N THR A 240 -79.70 -17.67 -12.79
CA THR A 240 -80.00 -18.92 -12.10
C THR A 240 -80.10 -18.73 -10.57
N TYR A 241 -80.07 -17.50 -10.05
CA TYR A 241 -80.32 -17.16 -8.67
C TYR A 241 -81.45 -16.17 -8.50
#